data_57f60a202fdc81bb09ddeb21037a7165
#
_entry.id   57f60a202fdc81bb09ddeb21037a7165
#
_cell.length_a   1.000
_cell.length_b   1.000
_cell.length_c   1.000
_cell.angle_alpha   90.00
_cell.angle_beta   90.00
_cell.angle_gamma   90.00
#
_symmetry.space_group_name_H-M   'P 1'
#
loop_
_entity.id
_entity.type
_entity.pdbx_description
1 polymer ?
#
loop_
_entity_poly.entity_id
_entity_poly.type
_entity_poly.pdbx_seq_one_letter_code
_entity_poly.pdbx_strand_id
1 'polypeptide(L)'
;MIDAAVVGSGHNALVSAAYLTDAGWSVRVLERDTVVGGAASTVERFPGHKVDRGSSAHIMIRQTGIIEELRLADHGLRYLDCDPWAFAPPPPGTDEPGIVFSVDLDATCASIEAACGRKDADAYRAFVALWGPRSARVMKSFGSPPTGRALLSSFWGMDASDGAAALSREFLASGDSLLNRWFDSERLKAALAWFGAQSGPPMSEPGTAPMVAFNALMHTTPPGRAVGGSGALSVALQTKIEADGGTVTLGDAVVSITRVGDGWSVRTASGEEVRARTVIAGCHILTTLDLLDAGGFDTATTESWRRQIDVGPGIGMVVRASTSSLPQYPGAPGVESSSRGLQLLVHDRAQLRRAHGAASAGDLPPAPVVLAMSFSAVDPSIAKPGEHQVSLWSQWHPYRLADGRSWRGGSPEVAELEGDRIVAEVDKYAPGFADSILQRHTQSPWDLEQELGLVGGNVMHVEMSLHQMMMWRPMPALADMTVPGAPSFFLTGASMHPGGGISGSSGRSAARLAIAERAGNPLKRVASRLGAALPGRR
;
A
#
# COMPACT_ATOMS: atom_id res chain seq x y z
N MET A 1 -23.01 -25.75 -6.12
CA MET A 1 -22.90 -24.41 -5.47
C MET A 1 -21.86 -24.51 -4.37
N ILE A 2 -20.78 -23.72 -4.47
CA ILE A 2 -19.70 -23.65 -3.48
C ILE A 2 -20.06 -22.67 -2.35
N ASP A 3 -19.26 -22.67 -1.27
CA ASP A 3 -19.53 -21.75 -0.15
C ASP A 3 -19.13 -20.33 -0.49
N ALA A 4 -17.97 -20.10 -1.10
CA ALA A 4 -17.53 -18.75 -1.46
C ALA A 4 -16.82 -18.68 -2.82
N ALA A 5 -17.17 -17.68 -3.63
CA ALA A 5 -16.40 -17.19 -4.75
C ALA A 5 -15.66 -15.93 -4.36
N VAL A 6 -14.35 -15.89 -4.59
CA VAL A 6 -13.49 -14.75 -4.32
C VAL A 6 -13.06 -14.14 -5.65
N VAL A 7 -13.37 -12.86 -5.85
CA VAL A 7 -13.10 -12.14 -7.11
C VAL A 7 -11.82 -11.32 -6.98
N GLY A 8 -10.82 -11.68 -7.78
CA GLY A 8 -9.47 -11.14 -7.71
C GLY A 8 -8.55 -11.95 -6.79
N SER A 9 -7.26 -11.99 -7.12
CA SER A 9 -6.21 -12.65 -6.33
C SER A 9 -5.24 -11.66 -5.67
N GLY A 10 -5.62 -10.41 -5.49
CA GLY A 10 -4.84 -9.46 -4.68
C GLY A 10 -4.62 -10.01 -3.26
N HIS A 11 -3.51 -9.68 -2.61
CA HIS A 11 -3.13 -10.25 -1.31
C HIS A 11 -4.26 -10.22 -0.26
N ASN A 12 -5.11 -9.20 -0.21
CA ASN A 12 -6.25 -9.15 0.70
C ASN A 12 -7.33 -10.19 0.35
N ALA A 13 -7.61 -10.39 -0.94
CA ALA A 13 -8.54 -11.41 -1.40
C ALA A 13 -8.02 -12.82 -1.08
N LEU A 14 -6.72 -13.07 -1.32
CA LEU A 14 -6.08 -14.33 -0.95
C LEU A 14 -6.09 -14.57 0.55
N VAL A 15 -5.86 -13.54 1.37
CA VAL A 15 -6.01 -13.65 2.83
C VAL A 15 -7.44 -14.03 3.19
N SER A 16 -8.47 -13.42 2.57
CA SER A 16 -9.86 -13.83 2.81
C SER A 16 -10.10 -15.30 2.45
N ALA A 17 -9.62 -15.72 1.28
CA ALA A 17 -9.76 -17.10 0.81
C ALA A 17 -9.08 -18.08 1.78
N ALA A 18 -7.85 -17.78 2.23
CA ALA A 18 -7.11 -18.62 3.16
C ALA A 18 -7.82 -18.79 4.51
N TYR A 19 -8.41 -17.73 5.08
CA TYR A 19 -9.22 -17.84 6.31
C TYR A 19 -10.51 -18.63 6.09
N LEU A 20 -11.13 -18.53 4.92
CA LEU A 20 -12.36 -19.27 4.61
C LEU A 20 -12.07 -20.78 4.40
N THR A 21 -10.97 -21.13 3.70
CA THR A 21 -10.55 -22.53 3.53
C THR A 21 -10.12 -23.14 4.87
N ASP A 22 -9.37 -22.40 5.70
CA ASP A 22 -9.00 -22.82 7.06
C ASP A 22 -10.24 -23.08 7.94
N ALA A 23 -11.35 -22.37 7.70
CA ALA A 23 -12.66 -22.61 8.33
C ALA A 23 -13.47 -23.75 7.67
N GLY A 24 -12.91 -24.49 6.73
CA GLY A 24 -13.54 -25.63 6.05
C GLY A 24 -14.55 -25.26 4.96
N TRP A 25 -14.49 -24.04 4.41
CA TRP A 25 -15.36 -23.64 3.31
C TRP A 25 -14.81 -24.13 1.97
N SER A 26 -15.70 -24.50 1.04
CA SER A 26 -15.36 -24.69 -0.38
C SER A 26 -15.20 -23.33 -1.04
N VAL A 27 -13.95 -22.98 -1.41
CA VAL A 27 -13.59 -21.65 -1.92
C VAL A 27 -12.99 -21.75 -3.32
N ARG A 28 -13.40 -20.84 -4.19
CA ARG A 28 -12.76 -20.63 -5.49
C ARG A 28 -12.39 -19.18 -5.68
N VAL A 29 -11.12 -18.91 -5.97
CA VAL A 29 -10.58 -17.60 -6.34
C VAL A 29 -10.55 -17.50 -7.87
N LEU A 30 -11.03 -16.38 -8.41
CA LEU A 30 -11.09 -16.09 -9.86
C LEU A 30 -10.26 -14.83 -10.14
N GLU A 31 -9.22 -14.96 -10.96
CA GLU A 31 -8.27 -13.89 -11.27
C GLU A 31 -8.13 -13.67 -12.78
N ARG A 32 -8.16 -12.41 -13.20
CA ARG A 32 -8.01 -12.02 -14.61
C ARG A 32 -6.59 -12.20 -15.15
N ASP A 33 -5.59 -12.01 -14.26
CA ASP A 33 -4.18 -12.08 -14.61
C ASP A 33 -3.70 -13.55 -14.63
N THR A 34 -2.64 -13.81 -15.37
CA THR A 34 -1.92 -15.09 -15.36
C THR A 34 -0.98 -15.23 -14.17
N VAL A 35 -0.79 -14.16 -13.39
CA VAL A 35 0.06 -14.10 -12.21
C VAL A 35 -0.78 -13.76 -10.98
N VAL A 36 -0.65 -14.58 -9.94
CA VAL A 36 -1.33 -14.39 -8.65
C VAL A 36 -0.78 -13.16 -7.89
N GLY A 37 -1.65 -12.45 -7.17
CA GLY A 37 -1.21 -11.45 -6.18
C GLY A 37 -1.52 -9.98 -6.52
N GLY A 38 -1.93 -9.68 -7.74
CA GLY A 38 -2.19 -8.30 -8.16
C GLY A 38 -0.95 -7.41 -7.96
N ALA A 39 -1.06 -6.33 -7.17
CA ALA A 39 0.07 -5.46 -6.85
C ALA A 39 1.17 -6.13 -6.00
N ALA A 40 0.86 -7.21 -5.26
CA ALA A 40 1.82 -8.02 -4.52
C ALA A 40 2.25 -9.24 -5.36
N SER A 41 2.78 -8.98 -6.55
CA SER A 41 3.27 -10.00 -7.49
C SER A 41 4.68 -9.67 -7.98
N THR A 42 5.40 -10.71 -8.37
CA THR A 42 6.78 -10.64 -8.89
C THR A 42 6.85 -11.44 -10.16
N VAL A 43 7.47 -10.89 -11.19
CA VAL A 43 7.65 -11.54 -12.50
C VAL A 43 9.10 -11.43 -12.95
N GLU A 44 9.54 -12.34 -13.81
CA GLU A 44 10.79 -12.18 -14.54
C GLU A 44 10.55 -11.17 -15.67
N ARG A 45 11.02 -9.92 -15.46
CA ARG A 45 10.84 -8.85 -16.46
C ARG A 45 12.05 -8.70 -17.37
N PHE A 46 13.22 -8.95 -16.84
CA PHE A 46 14.47 -9.05 -17.58
C PHE A 46 15.04 -10.45 -17.38
N PRO A 47 15.73 -11.05 -18.36
CA PRO A 47 16.26 -12.40 -18.22
C PRO A 47 17.11 -12.56 -16.96
N GLY A 48 16.70 -13.44 -16.04
CA GLY A 48 17.35 -13.68 -14.75
C GLY A 48 17.11 -12.63 -13.66
N HIS A 49 16.18 -11.68 -13.87
CA HIS A 49 15.81 -10.67 -12.87
C HIS A 49 14.32 -10.78 -12.51
N LYS A 50 14.05 -11.05 -11.24
CA LYS A 50 12.71 -11.03 -10.66
C LYS A 50 12.38 -9.61 -10.24
N VAL A 51 11.32 -9.06 -10.82
CA VAL A 51 10.90 -7.67 -10.62
C VAL A 51 9.51 -7.63 -10.00
N ASP A 52 9.38 -6.89 -8.92
CA ASP A 52 8.08 -6.65 -8.31
C ASP A 52 7.23 -5.73 -9.19
N ARG A 53 5.94 -6.05 -9.32
CA ARG A 53 5.04 -5.27 -10.19
C ARG A 53 4.46 -4.05 -9.49
N GLY A 54 4.12 -4.14 -8.22
CA GLY A 54 3.52 -3.04 -7.46
C GLY A 54 4.20 -2.81 -6.12
N SER A 55 4.07 -3.70 -5.16
CA SER A 55 4.72 -3.59 -3.86
C SER A 55 6.13 -4.16 -3.87
N SER A 56 6.97 -3.76 -2.93
CA SER A 56 8.36 -4.24 -2.85
C SER A 56 8.74 -4.70 -1.44
N ALA A 57 8.79 -3.81 -0.45
CA ALA A 57 8.99 -4.18 0.95
C ALA A 57 7.65 -4.19 1.69
N HIS A 58 7.48 -5.13 2.60
CA HIS A 58 6.27 -5.28 3.41
C HIS A 58 6.53 -4.80 4.83
N ILE A 59 5.72 -3.86 5.28
CA ILE A 59 5.79 -3.31 6.64
C ILE A 59 4.58 -3.80 7.45
N MET A 60 3.37 -3.54 6.95
CA MET A 60 2.16 -3.67 7.76
C MET A 60 1.78 -5.12 8.04
N ILE A 61 1.83 -6.03 7.06
CA ILE A 61 1.43 -7.42 7.25
C ILE A 61 2.28 -8.14 8.30
N ARG A 62 3.53 -7.74 8.46
CA ARG A 62 4.46 -8.28 9.47
C ARG A 62 4.07 -7.91 10.91
N GLN A 63 3.14 -6.96 11.06
CA GLN A 63 2.66 -6.48 12.37
C GLN A 63 1.21 -6.89 12.66
N THR A 64 0.57 -7.65 11.75
CA THR A 64 -0.86 -8.00 11.88
C THR A 64 -1.12 -9.37 12.49
N GLY A 65 -0.10 -10.21 12.64
CA GLY A 65 -0.21 -11.60 13.08
C GLY A 65 -0.80 -12.56 12.04
N ILE A 66 -1.13 -12.08 10.82
CA ILE A 66 -1.75 -12.89 9.76
C ILE A 66 -0.81 -13.98 9.25
N ILE A 67 0.49 -13.69 9.17
CA ILE A 67 1.51 -14.64 8.71
C ILE A 67 1.54 -15.86 9.62
N GLU A 68 1.51 -15.64 10.92
CA GLU A 68 1.53 -16.65 11.97
C GLU A 68 0.19 -17.38 12.08
N GLU A 69 -0.94 -16.63 12.08
CA GLU A 69 -2.30 -17.20 12.13
C GLU A 69 -2.54 -18.18 10.96
N LEU A 70 -2.08 -17.85 9.75
CA LEU A 70 -2.21 -18.69 8.56
C LEU A 70 -1.03 -19.65 8.35
N ARG A 71 -0.02 -19.65 9.23
CA ARG A 71 1.18 -20.50 9.14
C ARG A 71 1.87 -20.42 7.78
N LEU A 72 2.02 -19.22 7.22
CA LEU A 72 2.53 -19.04 5.85
C LEU A 72 3.99 -19.46 5.68
N ALA A 73 4.75 -19.57 6.77
CA ALA A 73 6.10 -20.15 6.74
C ALA A 73 6.10 -21.62 6.30
N ASP A 74 5.07 -22.40 6.67
CA ASP A 74 4.90 -23.81 6.26
C ASP A 74 4.60 -23.91 4.75
N HIS A 75 4.17 -22.80 4.13
CA HIS A 75 3.87 -22.67 2.71
C HIS A 75 4.96 -21.91 1.94
N GLY A 76 6.17 -21.82 2.51
CA GLY A 76 7.36 -21.29 1.84
C GLY A 76 7.62 -19.80 2.01
N LEU A 77 6.79 -19.06 2.76
CA LEU A 77 7.03 -17.63 3.00
C LEU A 77 8.18 -17.42 3.98
N ARG A 78 9.19 -16.66 3.56
CA ARG A 78 10.29 -16.24 4.40
C ARG A 78 10.59 -14.77 4.17
N TYR A 79 10.85 -14.04 5.25
CA TYR A 79 11.25 -12.63 5.19
C TYR A 79 12.69 -12.42 5.63
N LEU A 80 13.34 -11.46 4.99
CA LEU A 80 14.61 -10.86 5.39
C LEU A 80 14.34 -9.44 5.88
N ASP A 81 14.94 -9.06 6.99
CA ASP A 81 14.80 -7.71 7.53
C ASP A 81 15.62 -6.71 6.71
N CYS A 82 15.02 -5.57 6.41
CA CYS A 82 15.73 -4.43 5.86
C CYS A 82 16.33 -3.63 7.04
N ASP A 83 17.62 -3.81 7.29
CA ASP A 83 18.37 -3.04 8.29
C ASP A 83 19.73 -2.65 7.71
N PRO A 84 20.00 -1.35 7.60
CA PRO A 84 19.15 -0.18 7.90
C PRO A 84 17.82 -0.19 7.13
N TRP A 85 16.75 0.34 7.78
CA TRP A 85 15.43 0.36 7.13
C TRP A 85 15.26 1.53 6.16
N ALA A 86 16.04 2.62 6.31
CA ALA A 86 16.11 3.71 5.35
C ALA A 86 17.45 4.42 5.38
N PHE A 87 17.73 5.14 4.30
CA PHE A 87 18.85 6.06 4.15
C PHE A 87 18.36 7.34 3.48
N ALA A 88 18.74 8.49 4.03
CA ALA A 88 18.51 9.81 3.42
C ALA A 88 19.86 10.44 3.08
N PRO A 89 20.22 10.57 1.79
CA PRO A 89 21.48 11.17 1.37
C PRO A 89 21.53 12.66 1.72
N PRO A 90 22.73 13.26 1.78
CA PRO A 90 22.87 14.71 1.85
C PRO A 90 22.35 15.38 0.57
N PRO A 91 22.18 16.72 0.58
CA PRO A 91 21.90 17.46 -0.66
C PRO A 91 22.93 17.16 -1.75
N PRO A 92 22.51 17.03 -3.02
CA PRO A 92 23.43 16.77 -4.11
C PRO A 92 24.60 17.75 -4.17
N GLY A 93 25.80 17.23 -4.40
CA GLY A 93 27.04 18.04 -4.52
C GLY A 93 27.62 18.50 -3.19
N THR A 94 27.17 17.96 -2.05
CA THR A 94 27.78 18.19 -0.74
C THR A 94 28.44 16.92 -0.21
N ASP A 95 29.47 17.09 0.63
CA ASP A 95 30.17 15.98 1.31
C ASP A 95 29.65 15.76 2.76
N GLU A 96 28.48 16.28 3.07
CA GLU A 96 27.85 16.08 4.38
C GLU A 96 27.49 14.61 4.61
N PRO A 97 27.48 14.13 5.86
CA PRO A 97 27.01 12.77 6.13
C PRO A 97 25.54 12.60 5.82
N GLY A 98 25.15 11.46 5.23
CA GLY A 98 23.77 11.03 5.10
C GLY A 98 23.17 10.60 6.44
N ILE A 99 21.85 10.46 6.51
CA ILE A 99 21.14 9.94 7.69
C ILE A 99 20.83 8.46 7.45
N VAL A 100 21.40 7.58 8.28
CA VAL A 100 21.11 6.15 8.28
C VAL A 100 20.08 5.86 9.36
N PHE A 101 18.98 5.27 8.98
CA PHE A 101 17.91 4.84 9.90
C PHE A 101 17.99 3.33 10.12
N SER A 102 18.65 2.91 11.19
CA SER A 102 18.78 1.51 11.61
C SER A 102 17.61 1.09 12.50
N VAL A 103 17.39 -0.23 12.63
CA VAL A 103 16.46 -0.78 13.63
C VAL A 103 16.92 -0.41 15.04
N ASP A 104 18.23 -0.43 15.27
CA ASP A 104 18.82 0.08 16.50
C ASP A 104 18.63 1.62 16.59
N LEU A 105 17.89 2.03 17.62
CA LEU A 105 17.58 3.44 17.85
C LEU A 105 18.82 4.26 18.21
N ASP A 106 19.78 3.68 18.91
CA ASP A 106 21.01 4.38 19.30
C ASP A 106 21.87 4.64 18.07
N ALA A 107 22.00 3.68 17.17
CA ALA A 107 22.70 3.85 15.90
C ALA A 107 22.01 4.92 15.01
N THR A 108 20.68 4.94 14.96
CA THR A 108 19.92 5.99 14.25
C THR A 108 20.16 7.36 14.85
N CYS A 109 20.10 7.50 16.20
CA CYS A 109 20.36 8.77 16.87
C CYS A 109 21.79 9.26 16.65
N ALA A 110 22.79 8.37 16.66
CA ALA A 110 24.17 8.73 16.35
C ALA A 110 24.32 9.24 14.90
N SER A 111 23.65 8.62 13.94
CA SER A 111 23.62 9.09 12.56
C SER A 111 22.92 10.45 12.41
N ILE A 112 21.80 10.67 13.11
CA ILE A 112 21.12 11.97 13.13
C ILE A 112 22.02 13.04 13.79
N GLU A 113 22.72 12.71 14.89
CA GLU A 113 23.65 13.63 15.54
C GLU A 113 24.74 14.09 14.58
N ALA A 114 25.34 13.17 13.83
CA ALA A 114 26.38 13.48 12.86
C ALA A 114 25.88 14.35 11.70
N ALA A 115 24.63 14.14 11.23
CA ALA A 115 24.08 14.83 10.06
C ALA A 115 23.32 16.12 10.40
N CYS A 116 22.68 16.20 11.57
CA CYS A 116 21.71 17.22 11.94
C CYS A 116 22.00 17.88 13.29
N GLY A 117 22.90 17.30 14.08
CA GLY A 117 23.26 17.79 15.41
C GLY A 117 22.50 17.10 16.55
N ARG A 118 23.07 17.23 17.76
CA ARG A 118 22.63 16.54 18.97
C ARG A 118 21.19 16.83 19.36
N LYS A 119 20.75 18.08 19.17
CA LYS A 119 19.38 18.50 19.54
C LYS A 119 18.32 17.67 18.81
N ASP A 120 18.51 17.47 17.49
CA ASP A 120 17.58 16.67 16.68
C ASP A 120 17.68 15.17 16.99
N ALA A 121 18.87 14.67 17.35
CA ALA A 121 19.05 13.28 17.79
C ALA A 121 18.30 13.00 19.11
N ASP A 122 18.43 13.87 20.11
CA ASP A 122 17.73 13.76 21.38
C ASP A 122 16.21 13.90 21.18
N ALA A 123 15.77 14.80 20.31
CA ALA A 123 14.36 14.98 19.94
C ALA A 123 13.79 13.74 19.24
N TYR A 124 14.56 13.10 18.34
CA TYR A 124 14.14 11.87 17.65
C TYR A 124 13.97 10.70 18.62
N ARG A 125 14.87 10.55 19.59
CA ARG A 125 14.72 9.55 20.66
C ARG A 125 13.42 9.74 21.46
N ALA A 126 13.16 10.98 21.86
CA ALA A 126 11.91 11.31 22.57
C ALA A 126 10.67 11.12 21.69
N PHE A 127 10.76 11.45 20.42
CA PHE A 127 9.71 11.22 19.42
C PHE A 127 9.36 9.74 19.29
N VAL A 128 10.35 8.86 19.14
CA VAL A 128 10.14 7.41 19.04
C VAL A 128 9.55 6.84 20.32
N ALA A 129 10.01 7.29 21.51
CA ALA A 129 9.47 6.86 22.79
C ALA A 129 7.98 7.22 22.95
N LEU A 130 7.54 8.37 22.43
CA LEU A 130 6.15 8.81 22.48
C LEU A 130 5.29 8.14 21.40
N TRP A 131 5.75 8.16 20.15
CA TRP A 131 4.94 7.73 19.01
C TRP A 131 4.99 6.23 18.73
N GLY A 132 5.99 5.50 19.18
CA GLY A 132 6.06 4.04 19.03
C GLY A 132 4.81 3.34 19.60
N PRO A 133 4.48 3.52 20.89
CA PRO A 133 3.26 2.96 21.48
C PRO A 133 1.96 3.44 20.81
N ARG A 134 1.90 4.72 20.39
CA ARG A 134 0.73 5.28 19.69
C ARG A 134 0.53 4.63 18.33
N SER A 135 1.58 4.52 17.53
CA SER A 135 1.56 3.88 16.21
C SER A 135 1.22 2.38 16.29
N ALA A 136 1.69 1.68 17.33
CA ALA A 136 1.32 0.29 17.58
C ALA A 136 -0.19 0.13 17.85
N ARG A 137 -0.82 1.10 18.53
CA ARG A 137 -2.28 1.11 18.70
C ARG A 137 -3.04 1.38 17.41
N VAL A 138 -2.54 2.29 16.56
CA VAL A 138 -3.09 2.50 15.20
C VAL A 138 -3.03 1.20 14.42
N MET A 139 -1.89 0.50 14.41
CA MET A 139 -1.76 -0.82 13.76
C MET A 139 -2.75 -1.85 14.32
N LYS A 140 -2.96 -1.87 15.63
CA LYS A 140 -3.96 -2.75 16.24
C LYS A 140 -5.39 -2.42 15.75
N SER A 141 -5.72 -1.13 15.58
CA SER A 141 -7.03 -0.72 15.06
C SER A 141 -7.26 -1.18 13.61
N PHE A 142 -6.21 -1.28 12.81
CA PHE A 142 -6.27 -1.79 11.45
C PHE A 142 -6.64 -3.28 11.37
N GLY A 143 -6.44 -4.01 12.44
CA GLY A 143 -6.77 -5.44 12.54
C GLY A 143 -8.24 -5.78 12.72
N SER A 144 -9.12 -4.78 12.84
CA SER A 144 -10.56 -4.96 13.09
C SER A 144 -11.39 -4.15 12.10
N PRO A 145 -12.64 -4.58 11.79
CA PRO A 145 -13.55 -3.75 11.01
C PRO A 145 -13.71 -2.35 11.64
N PRO A 146 -13.78 -1.27 10.85
CA PRO A 146 -13.74 0.11 11.35
C PRO A 146 -15.08 0.55 11.96
N THR A 147 -15.60 -0.18 12.93
CA THR A 147 -16.79 0.22 13.68
C THR A 147 -16.43 1.23 14.77
N GLY A 148 -17.34 2.16 15.08
CA GLY A 148 -17.09 3.17 16.12
C GLY A 148 -16.69 2.55 17.46
N ARG A 149 -17.27 1.37 17.82
CA ARG A 149 -16.90 0.61 19.03
C ARG A 149 -15.47 0.06 18.97
N ALA A 150 -15.07 -0.52 17.84
CA ALA A 150 -13.73 -1.08 17.68
C ALA A 150 -12.67 0.02 17.70
N LEU A 151 -12.93 1.15 17.02
CA LEU A 151 -12.04 2.32 17.06
C LEU A 151 -11.95 2.89 18.46
N LEU A 152 -13.07 3.12 19.14
CA LEU A 152 -13.07 3.61 20.53
C LEU A 152 -12.28 2.66 21.44
N SER A 153 -12.45 1.34 21.32
CA SER A 153 -11.70 0.37 22.15
C SER A 153 -10.21 0.37 21.85
N SER A 154 -9.81 0.62 20.60
CA SER A 154 -8.39 0.66 20.19
C SER A 154 -7.68 1.89 20.73
N PHE A 155 -8.39 3.01 20.81
CA PHE A 155 -7.84 4.27 21.32
C PHE A 155 -8.13 4.54 22.81
N TRP A 156 -8.92 3.68 23.46
CA TRP A 156 -9.24 3.84 24.89
C TRP A 156 -7.99 3.73 25.76
N GLY A 157 -7.81 4.70 26.63
CA GLY A 157 -6.65 4.76 27.55
C GLY A 157 -5.32 5.12 26.88
N MET A 158 -5.35 5.61 25.63
CA MET A 158 -4.16 6.17 24.99
C MET A 158 -3.94 7.58 25.55
N ASP A 159 -2.83 7.76 26.28
CA ASP A 159 -2.37 9.04 26.86
C ASP A 159 -3.45 9.86 27.58
N ALA A 160 -3.95 9.33 28.68
CA ALA A 160 -4.88 10.05 29.54
C ALA A 160 -4.24 11.28 30.24
N SER A 161 -2.89 11.37 30.24
CA SER A 161 -2.16 12.46 30.91
C SER A 161 -2.43 13.85 30.31
N ASP A 162 -2.55 13.93 28.97
CA ASP A 162 -2.73 15.22 28.27
C ASP A 162 -4.18 15.50 27.87
N GLY A 163 -5.08 14.53 28.13
CA GLY A 163 -6.49 14.61 27.81
C GLY A 163 -6.83 14.32 26.34
N ALA A 164 -8.08 13.89 26.10
CA ALA A 164 -8.56 13.49 24.79
C ALA A 164 -8.49 14.62 23.73
N ALA A 165 -8.61 15.88 24.16
CA ALA A 165 -8.55 17.03 23.25
C ALA A 165 -7.13 17.25 22.69
N ALA A 166 -6.09 17.10 23.51
CA ALA A 166 -4.70 17.23 23.06
C ALA A 166 -4.34 16.10 22.08
N LEU A 167 -4.72 14.85 22.41
CA LEU A 167 -4.48 13.69 21.55
C LEU A 167 -5.20 13.81 20.21
N SER A 168 -6.49 14.20 20.21
CA SER A 168 -7.26 14.37 18.96
C SER A 168 -6.66 15.47 18.09
N ARG A 169 -6.19 16.58 18.69
CA ARG A 169 -5.48 17.64 17.96
C ARG A 169 -4.22 17.13 17.28
N GLU A 170 -3.43 16.29 17.93
CA GLU A 170 -2.22 15.71 17.34
C GLU A 170 -2.54 14.76 16.18
N PHE A 171 -3.56 13.92 16.32
CA PHE A 171 -3.98 13.01 15.25
C PHE A 171 -4.60 13.74 14.05
N LEU A 172 -5.22 14.89 14.27
CA LEU A 172 -5.79 15.72 13.20
C LEU A 172 -4.78 16.71 12.60
N ALA A 173 -3.61 16.87 13.22
CA ALA A 173 -2.58 17.75 12.69
C ALA A 173 -1.99 17.23 11.37
N SER A 174 -1.38 18.15 10.62
CA SER A 174 -0.55 17.77 9.47
C SER A 174 0.80 17.21 9.93
N GLY A 175 1.37 16.32 9.12
CA GLY A 175 2.71 15.78 9.35
C GLY A 175 3.77 16.89 9.40
N ASP A 176 3.65 17.90 8.52
CA ASP A 176 4.54 19.07 8.53
C ASP A 176 4.46 19.85 9.85
N SER A 177 3.26 20.01 10.40
CA SER A 177 3.07 20.66 11.70
C SER A 177 3.67 19.86 12.85
N LEU A 178 3.53 18.52 12.80
CA LEU A 178 4.16 17.63 13.78
C LEU A 178 5.69 17.76 13.71
N LEU A 179 6.28 17.63 12.52
CA LEU A 179 7.73 17.72 12.32
C LEU A 179 8.32 19.05 12.75
N ASN A 180 7.61 20.16 12.50
CA ASN A 180 8.06 21.50 12.92
C ASN A 180 8.07 21.68 14.44
N ARG A 181 7.25 20.95 15.18
CA ARG A 181 7.25 20.98 16.66
C ARG A 181 8.37 20.18 17.28
N TRP A 182 8.86 19.15 16.56
CA TRP A 182 9.83 18.21 17.10
C TRP A 182 11.27 18.48 16.68
N PHE A 183 11.49 18.92 15.43
CA PHE A 183 12.82 18.95 14.82
C PHE A 183 13.16 20.33 14.28
N ASP A 184 14.45 20.66 14.29
CA ASP A 184 14.99 21.90 13.70
C ASP A 184 15.51 21.65 12.27
N SER A 185 16.22 20.55 12.02
CA SER A 185 16.81 20.23 10.73
C SER A 185 15.77 19.99 9.65
N GLU A 186 15.84 20.75 8.56
CA GLU A 186 14.96 20.54 7.39
C GLU A 186 15.24 19.20 6.69
N ARG A 187 16.49 18.74 6.68
CA ARG A 187 16.87 17.43 6.10
C ARG A 187 16.18 16.28 6.82
N LEU A 188 16.23 16.27 8.15
CA LEU A 188 15.53 15.25 8.96
C LEU A 188 14.03 15.31 8.73
N LYS A 189 13.46 16.53 8.75
CA LYS A 189 12.02 16.72 8.47
C LYS A 189 11.64 16.25 7.08
N ALA A 190 12.48 16.50 6.07
CA ALA A 190 12.24 16.07 4.69
C ALA A 190 12.25 14.54 4.56
N ALA A 191 13.22 13.86 5.16
CA ALA A 191 13.31 12.40 5.15
C ALA A 191 12.06 11.76 5.81
N LEU A 192 11.68 12.23 6.99
CA LEU A 192 10.50 11.72 7.71
C LEU A 192 9.18 12.06 7.00
N ALA A 193 9.07 13.25 6.40
CA ALA A 193 7.92 13.64 5.58
C ALA A 193 7.80 12.76 4.33
N TRP A 194 8.94 12.47 3.67
CA TRP A 194 8.94 11.60 2.49
C TRP A 194 8.57 10.17 2.81
N PHE A 195 9.04 9.64 3.94
CA PHE A 195 8.57 8.34 4.43
C PHE A 195 7.05 8.34 4.68
N GLY A 196 6.52 9.35 5.37
CA GLY A 196 5.08 9.46 5.64
C GLY A 196 4.24 9.59 4.37
N ALA A 197 4.75 10.33 3.37
CA ALA A 197 4.07 10.57 2.09
C ALA A 197 3.90 9.30 1.25
N GLN A 198 4.62 8.20 1.54
CA GLN A 198 4.37 6.91 0.91
C GLN A 198 2.95 6.37 1.17
N SER A 199 2.21 6.93 2.13
CA SER A 199 0.80 6.65 2.36
C SER A 199 -0.16 7.33 1.38
N GLY A 200 0.34 8.23 0.50
CA GLY A 200 -0.42 8.89 -0.57
C GLY A 200 -0.47 10.41 -0.45
N PRO A 201 -1.09 11.00 0.60
CA PRO A 201 -1.27 12.44 0.72
C PRO A 201 0.05 13.16 1.07
N PRO A 202 0.18 14.45 0.72
CA PRO A 202 1.31 15.26 1.17
C PRO A 202 1.21 15.53 2.67
N MET A 203 2.35 15.65 3.32
CA MET A 203 2.41 15.86 4.77
C MET A 203 1.97 17.25 5.22
N SER A 204 1.56 18.12 4.31
CA SER A 204 0.90 19.41 4.60
C SER A 204 -0.60 19.28 4.91
N GLU A 205 -1.24 18.16 4.55
CA GLU A 205 -2.67 17.95 4.80
C GLU A 205 -2.99 17.57 6.25
N PRO A 206 -4.18 17.96 6.76
CA PRO A 206 -4.67 17.50 8.05
C PRO A 206 -4.77 15.98 8.14
N GLY A 207 -4.55 15.42 9.34
CA GLY A 207 -4.64 13.97 9.57
C GLY A 207 -3.44 13.17 9.13
N THR A 208 -2.37 13.81 8.62
CA THR A 208 -1.16 13.12 8.15
C THR A 208 -0.07 12.96 9.21
N ALA A 209 -0.23 13.57 10.39
CA ALA A 209 0.72 13.42 11.50
C ALA A 209 0.96 11.95 11.91
N PRO A 210 -0.07 11.07 12.03
CA PRO A 210 0.15 9.66 12.30
C PRO A 210 0.93 8.92 11.20
N MET A 211 0.84 9.37 9.94
CA MET A 211 1.56 8.77 8.81
C MET A 211 3.07 9.01 8.92
N VAL A 212 3.46 10.23 9.31
CA VAL A 212 4.85 10.53 9.65
C VAL A 212 5.29 9.74 10.88
N ALA A 213 4.49 9.76 11.94
CA ALA A 213 4.83 9.12 13.20
C ALA A 213 4.95 7.59 13.11
N PHE A 214 4.41 6.98 12.07
CA PHE A 214 4.52 5.56 11.80
C PHE A 214 5.98 5.06 11.69
N ASN A 215 6.94 5.95 11.33
CA ASN A 215 8.36 5.60 11.29
C ASN A 215 8.89 5.08 12.65
N ALA A 216 8.30 5.49 13.76
CA ALA A 216 8.70 5.01 15.09
C ALA A 216 8.55 3.48 15.27
N LEU A 217 7.69 2.82 14.49
CA LEU A 217 7.53 1.37 14.52
C LEU A 217 8.69 0.63 13.82
N MET A 218 9.46 1.29 12.98
CA MET A 218 10.58 0.67 12.25
C MET A 218 11.70 0.22 13.19
N HIS A 219 11.76 0.79 14.39
CA HIS A 219 12.69 0.35 15.45
C HIS A 219 12.24 -0.92 16.18
N THR A 220 11.00 -1.38 15.95
CA THR A 220 10.47 -2.62 16.52
C THR A 220 10.31 -3.70 15.46
N THR A 221 9.76 -3.34 14.29
CA THR A 221 9.54 -4.25 13.17
C THR A 221 9.89 -3.51 11.88
N PRO A 222 11.10 -3.70 11.33
CA PRO A 222 11.52 -3.02 10.12
C PRO A 222 10.75 -3.52 8.89
N PRO A 223 10.84 -2.81 7.76
CA PRO A 223 10.38 -3.34 6.48
C PRO A 223 11.00 -4.72 6.23
N GLY A 224 10.24 -5.65 5.69
CA GLY A 224 10.71 -6.97 5.35
C GLY A 224 10.67 -7.23 3.86
N ARG A 225 11.72 -7.84 3.34
CA ARG A 225 11.78 -8.34 1.98
C ARG A 225 11.40 -9.82 1.97
N ALA A 226 10.30 -10.18 1.30
CA ALA A 226 9.98 -11.58 1.05
C ALA A 226 11.01 -12.17 0.07
N VAL A 227 11.60 -13.32 0.43
CA VAL A 227 12.62 -13.98 -0.39
C VAL A 227 12.05 -14.40 -1.75
N GLY A 228 12.70 -13.99 -2.82
CA GLY A 228 12.24 -14.21 -4.19
C GLY A 228 11.30 -13.14 -4.72
N GLY A 229 11.03 -12.09 -3.93
CA GLY A 229 10.21 -10.95 -4.32
C GLY A 229 8.91 -10.80 -3.52
N SER A 230 8.26 -9.65 -3.64
CA SER A 230 6.99 -9.33 -2.98
C SER A 230 5.90 -10.39 -3.25
N GLY A 231 5.90 -10.98 -4.45
CA GLY A 231 4.96 -12.02 -4.88
C GLY A 231 5.04 -13.32 -4.07
N ALA A 232 6.13 -13.58 -3.35
CA ALA A 232 6.26 -14.78 -2.51
C ALA A 232 5.18 -14.85 -1.42
N LEU A 233 4.68 -13.71 -0.93
CA LEU A 233 3.53 -13.66 -0.04
C LEU A 233 2.27 -14.24 -0.71
N SER A 234 2.01 -13.84 -1.95
CA SER A 234 0.81 -14.25 -2.70
C SER A 234 0.88 -15.71 -3.11
N VAL A 235 2.08 -16.19 -3.47
CA VAL A 235 2.33 -17.61 -3.77
C VAL A 235 2.12 -18.47 -2.52
N ALA A 236 2.63 -18.06 -1.36
CA ALA A 236 2.42 -18.78 -0.10
C ALA A 236 0.93 -18.85 0.29
N LEU A 237 0.18 -17.75 0.10
CA LEU A 237 -1.27 -17.73 0.31
C LEU A 237 -2.00 -18.66 -0.67
N GLN A 238 -1.63 -18.67 -1.95
CA GLN A 238 -2.18 -19.60 -2.93
C GLN A 238 -1.90 -21.06 -2.52
N THR A 239 -0.66 -21.38 -2.17
CA THR A 239 -0.27 -22.74 -1.73
C THR A 239 -1.08 -23.17 -0.50
N LYS A 240 -1.30 -22.26 0.47
CA LYS A 240 -2.15 -22.52 1.64
C LYS A 240 -3.59 -22.81 1.24
N ILE A 241 -4.19 -21.98 0.37
CA ILE A 241 -5.57 -22.14 -0.11
C ILE A 241 -5.74 -23.49 -0.79
N GLU A 242 -4.81 -23.86 -1.66
CA GLU A 242 -4.85 -25.13 -2.42
C GLU A 242 -4.62 -26.35 -1.49
N ALA A 243 -3.72 -26.24 -0.51
CA ALA A 243 -3.49 -27.28 0.49
C ALA A 243 -4.75 -27.55 1.35
N ASP A 244 -5.58 -26.54 1.59
CA ASP A 244 -6.85 -26.64 2.31
C ASP A 244 -8.03 -27.03 1.39
N GLY A 245 -7.79 -27.37 0.12
CA GLY A 245 -8.81 -27.83 -0.85
C GLY A 245 -9.55 -26.71 -1.58
N GLY A 246 -9.12 -25.46 -1.46
CA GLY A 246 -9.58 -24.36 -2.31
C GLY A 246 -8.94 -24.40 -3.70
N THR A 247 -9.42 -23.56 -4.61
CA THR A 247 -8.86 -23.47 -5.97
C THR A 247 -8.61 -22.01 -6.36
N VAL A 248 -7.52 -21.77 -7.10
CA VAL A 248 -7.18 -20.45 -7.67
C VAL A 248 -7.11 -20.58 -9.19
N THR A 249 -8.06 -19.94 -9.87
CA THR A 249 -8.13 -19.91 -11.35
C THR A 249 -7.55 -18.58 -11.83
N LEU A 250 -6.53 -18.65 -12.67
CA LEU A 250 -5.84 -17.50 -13.26
C LEU A 250 -6.19 -17.35 -14.75
N GLY A 251 -6.04 -16.14 -15.29
CA GLY A 251 -6.20 -15.85 -16.70
C GLY A 251 -7.65 -15.77 -17.18
N ASP A 252 -8.62 -15.69 -16.26
CA ASP A 252 -10.04 -15.61 -16.63
C ASP A 252 -10.77 -14.52 -15.82
N ALA A 253 -11.02 -13.39 -16.47
CA ALA A 253 -11.64 -12.22 -15.81
C ALA A 253 -13.11 -12.48 -15.47
N VAL A 254 -13.52 -12.15 -14.24
CA VAL A 254 -14.93 -12.02 -13.91
C VAL A 254 -15.53 -10.83 -14.66
N VAL A 255 -16.67 -11.02 -15.31
CA VAL A 255 -17.35 -10.01 -16.12
C VAL A 255 -18.73 -9.62 -15.59
N SER A 256 -19.35 -10.45 -14.74
CA SER A 256 -20.61 -10.07 -14.04
C SER A 256 -20.82 -10.89 -12.78
N ILE A 257 -21.53 -10.28 -11.82
CA ILE A 257 -21.91 -10.92 -10.56
C ILE A 257 -23.41 -10.68 -10.35
N THR A 258 -24.22 -11.73 -10.48
CA THR A 258 -25.68 -11.65 -10.48
C THR A 258 -26.27 -12.38 -9.28
N ARG A 259 -27.25 -11.79 -8.64
CA ARG A 259 -28.01 -12.45 -7.58
C ARG A 259 -28.92 -13.53 -8.17
N VAL A 260 -28.84 -14.77 -7.67
CA VAL A 260 -29.66 -15.90 -8.13
C VAL A 260 -30.16 -16.71 -6.94
N GLY A 261 -31.46 -16.62 -6.68
CA GLY A 261 -32.07 -17.26 -5.51
C GLY A 261 -31.47 -16.74 -4.20
N ASP A 262 -30.99 -17.65 -3.37
CA ASP A 262 -30.34 -17.37 -2.09
C ASP A 262 -28.79 -17.20 -2.19
N GLY A 263 -28.24 -17.32 -3.42
CA GLY A 263 -26.80 -17.20 -3.69
C GLY A 263 -26.48 -16.26 -4.84
N TRP A 264 -25.31 -16.44 -5.41
CA TRP A 264 -24.72 -15.62 -6.45
C TRP A 264 -24.23 -16.46 -7.62
N SER A 265 -24.36 -15.93 -8.82
CA SER A 265 -23.73 -16.41 -10.04
C SER A 265 -22.62 -15.45 -10.44
N VAL A 266 -21.38 -15.94 -10.48
CA VAL A 266 -20.18 -15.21 -10.91
C VAL A 266 -19.81 -15.75 -12.27
N ARG A 267 -19.86 -14.91 -13.30
CA ARG A 267 -19.55 -15.29 -14.69
C ARG A 267 -18.23 -14.71 -15.13
N THR A 268 -17.43 -15.53 -15.79
CA THR A 268 -16.12 -15.16 -16.33
C THR A 268 -16.19 -14.84 -17.82
N ALA A 269 -15.10 -14.26 -18.35
CA ALA A 269 -14.96 -13.93 -19.78
C ALA A 269 -14.94 -15.17 -20.69
N SER A 270 -14.44 -16.31 -20.21
CA SER A 270 -14.50 -17.58 -20.93
C SER A 270 -15.92 -18.17 -21.03
N GLY A 271 -16.87 -17.59 -20.29
CA GLY A 271 -18.26 -18.06 -20.21
C GLY A 271 -18.52 -19.06 -19.08
N GLU A 272 -17.53 -19.35 -18.24
CA GLU A 272 -17.73 -20.18 -17.05
C GLU A 272 -18.66 -19.48 -16.06
N GLU A 273 -19.55 -20.24 -15.42
CA GLU A 273 -20.47 -19.79 -14.39
C GLU A 273 -20.18 -20.50 -13.05
N VAL A 274 -19.75 -19.72 -12.05
CA VAL A 274 -19.49 -20.22 -10.69
C VAL A 274 -20.64 -19.83 -9.78
N ARG A 275 -21.37 -20.83 -9.26
CA ARG A 275 -22.46 -20.65 -8.29
C ARG A 275 -21.93 -20.71 -6.87
N ALA A 276 -22.11 -19.63 -6.09
CA ALA A 276 -21.62 -19.52 -4.72
C ALA A 276 -22.72 -19.00 -3.77
N ARG A 277 -22.66 -19.38 -2.49
CA ARG A 277 -23.50 -18.82 -1.43
C ARG A 277 -23.06 -17.42 -1.05
N THR A 278 -21.76 -17.19 -1.06
CA THR A 278 -21.08 -15.95 -0.64
C THR A 278 -20.16 -15.46 -1.74
N VAL A 279 -20.07 -14.14 -1.93
CA VAL A 279 -19.05 -13.50 -2.76
C VAL A 279 -18.16 -12.63 -1.89
N ILE A 280 -16.84 -12.73 -2.10
CA ILE A 280 -15.84 -11.80 -1.58
C ILE A 280 -15.24 -11.05 -2.77
N ALA A 281 -15.55 -9.76 -2.91
CA ALA A 281 -14.98 -8.94 -3.97
C ALA A 281 -13.69 -8.26 -3.50
N GLY A 282 -12.56 -8.66 -4.08
CA GLY A 282 -11.22 -8.18 -3.75
C GLY A 282 -10.54 -7.33 -4.81
N CYS A 283 -11.24 -7.03 -5.91
CA CYS A 283 -10.82 -6.07 -6.92
C CYS A 283 -11.07 -4.62 -6.45
N HIS A 284 -10.65 -3.65 -7.28
CA HIS A 284 -10.93 -2.23 -7.00
C HIS A 284 -12.43 -1.98 -6.80
N ILE A 285 -12.80 -1.09 -5.89
CA ILE A 285 -14.23 -0.85 -5.58
C ILE A 285 -15.04 -0.43 -6.82
N LEU A 286 -14.50 0.44 -7.67
CA LEU A 286 -15.19 0.85 -8.90
C LEU A 286 -15.40 -0.34 -9.85
N THR A 287 -14.39 -1.20 -10.01
CA THR A 287 -14.52 -2.46 -10.77
C THR A 287 -15.58 -3.38 -10.16
N THR A 288 -15.66 -3.45 -8.82
CA THR A 288 -16.70 -4.23 -8.14
C THR A 288 -18.09 -3.70 -8.47
N LEU A 289 -18.28 -2.38 -8.48
CA LEU A 289 -19.55 -1.75 -8.86
C LEU A 289 -19.90 -2.04 -10.33
N ASP A 290 -18.92 -2.01 -11.25
CA ASP A 290 -19.14 -2.37 -12.66
C ASP A 290 -19.60 -3.82 -12.82
N LEU A 291 -19.01 -4.75 -12.05
CA LEU A 291 -19.41 -6.17 -12.07
C LEU A 291 -20.83 -6.38 -11.53
N LEU A 292 -21.24 -5.62 -10.54
CA LEU A 292 -22.61 -5.63 -9.99
C LEU A 292 -23.60 -5.05 -11.01
N ASP A 293 -23.27 -3.93 -11.65
CA ASP A 293 -24.11 -3.32 -12.70
C ASP A 293 -24.32 -4.30 -13.87
N ALA A 294 -23.24 -4.94 -14.33
CA ALA A 294 -23.28 -5.96 -15.37
C ALA A 294 -24.12 -7.19 -14.95
N GLY A 295 -24.25 -7.43 -13.65
CA GLY A 295 -25.10 -8.46 -13.05
C GLY A 295 -26.55 -8.06 -12.81
N GLY A 296 -26.95 -6.83 -13.15
CA GLY A 296 -28.32 -6.33 -13.00
C GLY A 296 -28.61 -5.71 -11.61
N PHE A 297 -27.59 -5.30 -10.87
CA PHE A 297 -27.80 -4.51 -9.64
C PHE A 297 -28.32 -3.10 -10.00
N ASP A 298 -28.93 -2.41 -9.04
CA ASP A 298 -29.49 -1.07 -9.28
C ASP A 298 -28.41 -0.04 -9.62
N THR A 299 -28.32 0.34 -10.90
CA THR A 299 -27.33 1.28 -11.42
C THR A 299 -27.47 2.68 -10.85
N ALA A 300 -28.67 3.12 -10.45
CA ALA A 300 -28.84 4.44 -9.82
C ALA A 300 -28.16 4.47 -8.45
N THR A 301 -28.19 3.38 -7.72
CA THR A 301 -27.50 3.21 -6.44
C THR A 301 -25.99 3.20 -6.63
N THR A 302 -25.45 2.38 -7.54
CA THR A 302 -24.00 2.31 -7.77
C THR A 302 -23.42 3.61 -8.28
N GLU A 303 -24.12 4.33 -9.16
CA GLU A 303 -23.75 5.68 -9.62
C GLU A 303 -23.72 6.70 -8.46
N SER A 304 -24.68 6.61 -7.54
CA SER A 304 -24.66 7.45 -6.33
C SER A 304 -23.41 7.17 -5.47
N TRP A 305 -22.98 5.90 -5.37
CA TRP A 305 -21.77 5.53 -4.63
C TRP A 305 -20.49 5.99 -5.35
N ARG A 306 -20.40 5.81 -6.68
CA ARG A 306 -19.24 6.26 -7.47
C ARG A 306 -18.95 7.74 -7.28
N ARG A 307 -19.99 8.59 -7.23
CA ARG A 307 -19.83 10.04 -7.00
C ARG A 307 -19.27 10.42 -5.63
N GLN A 308 -19.24 9.50 -4.68
CA GLN A 308 -18.73 9.72 -3.31
C GLN A 308 -17.35 9.09 -3.10
N ILE A 309 -16.77 8.45 -4.11
CA ILE A 309 -15.48 7.76 -4.02
C ILE A 309 -14.44 8.54 -4.82
N ASP A 310 -13.50 9.13 -4.11
CA ASP A 310 -12.38 9.85 -4.72
C ASP A 310 -11.20 8.90 -4.95
N VAL A 311 -10.83 8.72 -6.22
CA VAL A 311 -9.62 7.96 -6.60
C VAL A 311 -8.38 8.84 -6.57
N GLY A 312 -8.56 10.16 -6.74
CA GLY A 312 -7.47 11.12 -6.82
C GLY A 312 -6.87 11.27 -8.23
N PRO A 313 -5.92 12.19 -8.37
CA PRO A 313 -5.36 12.56 -9.67
C PRO A 313 -4.37 11.53 -10.24
N GLY A 314 -4.01 10.50 -9.50
CA GLY A 314 -2.91 9.57 -9.71
C GLY A 314 -1.84 9.76 -8.65
N ILE A 315 -1.08 8.70 -8.35
CA ILE A 315 -0.15 8.77 -7.23
C ILE A 315 1.32 8.73 -7.66
N GLY A 316 1.68 7.99 -8.70
CA GLY A 316 3.08 7.94 -9.11
C GLY A 316 3.37 6.98 -10.24
N MET A 317 4.65 6.90 -10.57
CA MET A 317 5.19 5.98 -11.57
C MET A 317 6.46 5.30 -11.07
N VAL A 318 6.87 4.25 -11.76
CA VAL A 318 8.01 3.43 -11.35
C VAL A 318 8.96 3.21 -12.52
N VAL A 319 10.25 3.38 -12.28
CA VAL A 319 11.31 2.88 -13.16
C VAL A 319 11.91 1.62 -12.52
N ARG A 320 11.87 0.52 -13.26
CA ARG A 320 12.50 -0.75 -12.88
C ARG A 320 13.75 -0.92 -13.71
N ALA A 321 14.88 -1.20 -13.07
CA ALA A 321 16.15 -1.36 -13.76
C ALA A 321 16.92 -2.60 -13.29
N SER A 322 17.59 -3.28 -14.23
CA SER A 322 18.76 -4.10 -13.91
C SER A 322 19.99 -3.23 -14.05
N THR A 323 20.93 -3.34 -13.12
CA THR A 323 22.13 -2.48 -13.06
C THR A 323 23.40 -3.30 -12.83
N SER A 324 24.53 -2.81 -13.32
CA SER A 324 25.85 -3.43 -13.12
C SER A 324 26.43 -3.16 -11.73
N SER A 325 25.90 -2.16 -11.01
CA SER A 325 26.28 -1.83 -9.64
C SER A 325 25.11 -1.23 -8.86
N LEU A 326 25.18 -1.27 -7.54
CA LEU A 326 24.25 -0.54 -6.67
C LEU A 326 24.56 0.97 -6.72
N PRO A 327 23.54 1.85 -6.52
CA PRO A 327 23.76 3.29 -6.42
C PRO A 327 24.77 3.62 -5.32
N GLN A 328 25.77 4.46 -5.65
CA GLN A 328 26.81 4.91 -4.73
C GLN A 328 26.50 6.34 -4.26
N TYR A 329 26.10 6.49 -3.01
CA TYR A 329 25.75 7.81 -2.47
C TYR A 329 26.96 8.43 -1.75
N PRO A 330 27.44 9.62 -2.16
CA PRO A 330 28.38 10.40 -1.36
C PRO A 330 27.80 10.63 0.05
N GLY A 331 28.65 10.62 1.07
CA GLY A 331 28.21 10.75 2.47
C GLY A 331 27.55 9.51 3.09
N ALA A 332 27.42 8.39 2.34
CA ALA A 332 27.05 7.12 2.93
C ALA A 332 28.25 6.45 3.61
N PRO A 333 28.09 5.84 4.81
CA PRO A 333 29.16 5.09 5.46
C PRO A 333 29.64 3.87 4.66
N GLY A 334 28.82 3.40 3.71
CA GLY A 334 29.11 2.29 2.82
C GLY A 334 27.87 1.91 2.01
N VAL A 335 28.08 1.12 0.95
CA VAL A 335 26.99 0.70 0.03
C VAL A 335 25.90 -0.09 0.77
N GLU A 336 26.28 -0.97 1.70
CA GLU A 336 25.32 -1.75 2.47
C GLU A 336 24.42 -0.86 3.33
N SER A 337 24.96 0.14 4.00
CA SER A 337 24.21 1.05 4.85
C SER A 337 23.22 1.94 4.07
N SER A 338 23.45 2.15 2.78
CA SER A 338 22.56 2.96 1.94
C SER A 338 21.58 2.13 1.09
N SER A 339 21.87 0.85 0.81
CA SER A 339 21.12 0.07 -0.19
C SER A 339 20.15 -0.97 0.38
N ARG A 340 20.26 -1.33 1.67
CA ARG A 340 19.45 -2.39 2.28
C ARG A 340 18.00 -1.97 2.61
N GLY A 341 17.73 -0.67 2.70
CA GLY A 341 16.43 -0.10 3.00
C GLY A 341 15.90 0.80 1.91
N LEU A 342 15.04 1.72 2.32
CA LEU A 342 14.46 2.74 1.45
C LEU A 342 15.43 3.90 1.29
N GLN A 343 15.79 4.29 0.07
CA GLN A 343 16.61 5.46 -0.18
C GLN A 343 15.71 6.68 -0.43
N LEU A 344 15.67 7.60 0.54
CA LEU A 344 14.77 8.75 0.59
C LEU A 344 15.43 9.97 -0.09
N LEU A 345 15.32 10.07 -1.43
CA LEU A 345 16.05 11.06 -2.22
C LEU A 345 15.34 12.43 -2.22
N VAL A 346 15.22 13.01 -1.06
CA VAL A 346 14.64 14.35 -0.82
C VAL A 346 15.37 15.00 0.35
N HIS A 347 15.79 16.24 0.19
CA HIS A 347 16.50 16.99 1.24
C HIS A 347 15.75 18.23 1.74
N ASP A 348 14.64 18.60 1.09
CA ASP A 348 13.80 19.76 1.44
C ASP A 348 12.32 19.44 1.18
N ARG A 349 11.46 19.66 2.17
CA ARG A 349 10.00 19.45 2.06
C ARG A 349 9.33 20.35 1.01
N ALA A 350 9.95 21.46 0.63
CA ALA A 350 9.43 22.29 -0.46
C ALA A 350 9.45 21.52 -1.81
N GLN A 351 10.37 20.56 -2.00
CA GLN A 351 10.37 19.65 -3.15
C GLN A 351 9.08 18.82 -3.19
N LEU A 352 8.71 18.21 -2.05
CA LEU A 352 7.50 17.41 -1.92
C LEU A 352 6.24 18.23 -2.21
N ARG A 353 6.16 19.46 -1.68
CA ARG A 353 5.02 20.36 -1.89
C ARG A 353 4.89 20.81 -3.33
N ARG A 354 6.01 21.09 -4.01
CA ARG A 354 5.99 21.48 -5.44
C ARG A 354 5.56 20.32 -6.33
N ALA A 355 6.06 19.11 -6.07
CA ALA A 355 5.67 17.92 -6.82
C ALA A 355 4.17 17.61 -6.67
N HIS A 356 3.65 17.63 -5.44
CA HIS A 356 2.22 17.42 -5.18
C HIS A 356 1.35 18.52 -5.81
N GLY A 357 1.75 19.79 -5.69
CA GLY A 357 1.02 20.90 -6.27
C GLY A 357 0.93 20.83 -7.80
N ALA A 358 2.00 20.43 -8.47
CA ALA A 358 2.00 20.20 -9.90
C ALA A 358 1.05 19.04 -10.28
N ALA A 359 1.17 17.89 -9.61
CA ALA A 359 0.30 16.75 -9.89
C ALA A 359 -1.18 17.06 -9.66
N SER A 360 -1.50 17.84 -8.63
CA SER A 360 -2.88 18.30 -8.36
C SER A 360 -3.43 19.20 -9.47
N ALA A 361 -2.56 19.92 -10.19
CA ALA A 361 -2.92 20.71 -11.36
C ALA A 361 -2.95 19.89 -12.66
N GLY A 362 -2.57 18.61 -12.62
CA GLY A 362 -2.43 17.76 -13.80
C GLY A 362 -1.08 17.92 -14.53
N ASP A 363 -0.12 18.60 -13.91
CA ASP A 363 1.21 18.83 -14.47
C ASP A 363 2.22 17.81 -13.95
N LEU A 364 3.25 17.53 -14.75
CA LEU A 364 4.40 16.74 -14.30
C LEU A 364 5.18 17.51 -13.22
N PRO A 365 5.75 16.82 -12.21
CA PRO A 365 6.52 17.49 -11.18
C PRO A 365 7.72 18.22 -11.79
N PRO A 366 8.02 19.46 -11.35
CA PRO A 366 9.16 20.22 -11.88
C PRO A 366 10.50 19.51 -11.61
N ALA A 367 10.61 18.81 -10.46
CA ALA A 367 11.66 17.84 -10.16
C ALA A 367 10.97 16.58 -9.58
N PRO A 368 11.20 15.39 -10.14
CA PRO A 368 10.68 14.15 -9.57
C PRO A 368 11.14 13.97 -8.12
N VAL A 369 10.25 13.48 -7.26
CA VAL A 369 10.58 13.09 -5.88
C VAL A 369 10.70 11.58 -5.83
N VAL A 370 11.89 11.06 -5.53
CA VAL A 370 12.21 9.65 -5.74
C VAL A 370 12.45 8.91 -4.44
N LEU A 371 11.86 7.73 -4.35
CA LEU A 371 12.19 6.68 -3.40
C LEU A 371 12.91 5.56 -4.18
N ALA A 372 14.21 5.40 -3.97
CA ALA A 372 14.94 4.30 -4.57
C ALA A 372 14.93 3.08 -3.66
N MET A 373 14.93 1.88 -4.25
CA MET A 373 14.88 0.60 -3.56
C MET A 373 15.81 -0.38 -4.28
N SER A 374 16.87 -0.81 -3.59
CA SER A 374 17.92 -1.67 -4.13
C SER A 374 17.88 -3.06 -3.48
N PHE A 375 16.70 -3.70 -3.43
CA PHE A 375 16.47 -4.90 -2.62
C PHE A 375 17.26 -6.14 -3.03
N SER A 376 17.93 -6.16 -4.18
CA SER A 376 18.95 -7.18 -4.46
C SER A 376 20.14 -7.14 -3.49
N ALA A 377 20.35 -6.02 -2.76
CA ALA A 377 21.31 -5.94 -1.67
C ALA A 377 20.86 -6.72 -0.41
N VAL A 378 19.56 -6.97 -0.27
CA VAL A 378 18.99 -7.77 0.83
C VAL A 378 18.72 -9.20 0.38
N ASP A 379 18.15 -9.37 -0.82
CA ASP A 379 17.81 -10.65 -1.44
C ASP A 379 18.50 -10.80 -2.80
N PRO A 380 19.71 -11.34 -2.85
CA PRO A 380 20.42 -11.53 -4.12
C PRO A 380 19.72 -12.50 -5.09
N SER A 381 18.76 -13.30 -4.63
CA SER A 381 18.05 -14.29 -5.46
C SER A 381 17.14 -13.64 -6.53
N ILE A 382 16.93 -12.32 -6.48
CA ILE A 382 16.09 -11.59 -7.45
C ILE A 382 16.87 -11.02 -8.64
N ALA A 383 18.21 -11.14 -8.65
CA ALA A 383 19.07 -10.64 -9.71
C ALA A 383 20.07 -11.70 -10.15
N LYS A 384 20.66 -11.52 -11.32
CA LYS A 384 21.78 -12.35 -11.77
C LYS A 384 23.01 -12.13 -10.88
N PRO A 385 23.88 -13.13 -10.71
CA PRO A 385 25.17 -12.95 -10.05
C PRO A 385 25.98 -11.81 -10.67
N GLY A 386 26.40 -10.84 -9.86
CA GLY A 386 27.15 -9.67 -10.30
C GLY A 386 26.31 -8.53 -10.89
N GLU A 387 25.01 -8.70 -10.99
CA GLU A 387 24.05 -7.66 -11.37
C GLU A 387 23.09 -7.36 -10.21
N HIS A 388 22.39 -6.22 -10.29
CA HIS A 388 21.46 -5.78 -9.28
C HIS A 388 20.09 -5.43 -9.87
N GLN A 389 19.08 -5.40 -9.03
CA GLN A 389 17.74 -4.91 -9.35
C GLN A 389 17.48 -3.65 -8.52
N VAL A 390 17.16 -2.54 -9.18
CA VAL A 390 16.82 -1.26 -8.58
C VAL A 390 15.45 -0.82 -9.04
N SER A 391 14.63 -0.35 -8.12
CA SER A 391 13.31 0.22 -8.40
C SER A 391 13.28 1.67 -7.92
N LEU A 392 12.84 2.57 -8.78
CA LEU A 392 12.73 3.99 -8.52
C LEU A 392 11.24 4.35 -8.54
N TRP A 393 10.66 4.51 -7.36
CA TRP A 393 9.29 5.02 -7.21
C TRP A 393 9.33 6.54 -7.18
N SER A 394 8.61 7.17 -8.10
CA SER A 394 8.43 8.62 -8.10
C SER A 394 6.96 8.97 -7.89
N GLN A 395 6.67 9.65 -6.79
CA GLN A 395 5.31 9.95 -6.37
C GLN A 395 4.81 11.27 -6.97
N TRP A 396 3.48 11.37 -7.04
CA TRP A 396 2.74 12.52 -7.56
C TRP A 396 2.98 12.77 -9.04
N HIS A 397 2.65 11.76 -9.84
CA HIS A 397 2.49 11.85 -11.29
C HIS A 397 1.00 11.71 -11.62
N PRO A 398 0.40 12.70 -12.32
CA PRO A 398 -1.03 12.68 -12.57
C PRO A 398 -1.40 11.60 -13.59
N TYR A 399 -2.54 10.92 -13.38
CA TYR A 399 -3.05 9.94 -14.34
C TYR A 399 -3.43 10.61 -15.67
N ARG A 400 -4.03 11.81 -15.60
CA ARG A 400 -4.38 12.65 -16.77
C ARG A 400 -3.51 13.90 -16.77
N LEU A 401 -2.81 14.11 -17.89
CA LEU A 401 -1.97 15.29 -18.08
C LEU A 401 -2.84 16.49 -18.52
N ALA A 402 -2.63 17.65 -17.90
CA ALA A 402 -3.41 18.86 -18.17
C ALA A 402 -3.21 19.38 -19.60
N ASP A 403 -2.06 19.13 -20.20
CA ASP A 403 -1.74 19.48 -21.59
C ASP A 403 -2.37 18.52 -22.63
N GLY A 404 -3.10 17.51 -22.20
CA GLY A 404 -3.79 16.54 -23.05
C GLY A 404 -2.90 15.45 -23.64
N ARG A 405 -1.60 15.42 -23.35
CA ARG A 405 -0.72 14.33 -23.79
C ARG A 405 -1.13 13.00 -23.13
N SER A 406 -0.90 11.91 -23.84
CA SER A 406 -1.03 10.55 -23.31
C SER A 406 0.29 10.04 -22.76
N TRP A 407 0.25 9.21 -21.72
CA TRP A 407 1.43 8.52 -21.19
C TRP A 407 2.07 7.60 -22.22
N ARG A 408 1.25 6.90 -22.99
CA ARG A 408 1.64 6.02 -24.10
C ARG A 408 1.17 6.62 -25.42
N GLY A 409 2.07 7.28 -26.09
CA GLY A 409 1.82 7.94 -27.38
C GLY A 409 2.91 8.94 -27.70
N GLY A 410 3.10 9.22 -28.99
CA GLY A 410 4.22 10.02 -29.47
C GLY A 410 5.52 9.22 -29.61
N SER A 411 6.59 9.89 -30.01
CA SER A 411 7.93 9.30 -30.14
C SER A 411 8.96 10.40 -29.82
N PRO A 412 9.63 10.35 -28.68
CA PRO A 412 9.48 9.35 -27.59
C PRO A 412 8.16 9.51 -26.81
N GLU A 413 7.77 8.44 -26.11
CA GLU A 413 6.60 8.46 -25.22
C GLU A 413 6.83 9.33 -23.98
N VAL A 414 5.78 9.97 -23.45
CA VAL A 414 5.86 10.78 -22.22
C VAL A 414 6.39 9.95 -21.04
N ALA A 415 5.97 8.70 -20.95
CA ALA A 415 6.43 7.78 -19.90
C ALA A 415 7.94 7.57 -19.92
N GLU A 416 8.54 7.42 -21.11
CA GLU A 416 9.99 7.22 -21.23
C GLU A 416 10.77 8.51 -20.94
N LEU A 417 10.29 9.67 -21.42
CA LEU A 417 10.88 10.97 -21.11
C LEU A 417 10.87 11.26 -19.60
N GLU A 418 9.77 10.94 -18.93
CA GLU A 418 9.67 11.11 -17.48
C GLU A 418 10.51 10.07 -16.72
N GLY A 419 10.62 8.85 -17.25
CA GLY A 419 11.57 7.84 -16.78
C GLY A 419 13.02 8.32 -16.82
N ASP A 420 13.42 9.01 -17.89
CA ASP A 420 14.75 9.64 -18.01
C ASP A 420 14.95 10.73 -16.95
N ARG A 421 13.93 11.55 -16.68
CA ARG A 421 13.99 12.58 -15.62
C ARG A 421 14.14 11.97 -14.22
N ILE A 422 13.44 10.86 -13.95
CA ILE A 422 13.56 10.12 -12.68
C ILE A 422 14.99 9.57 -12.51
N VAL A 423 15.55 8.95 -13.55
CA VAL A 423 16.92 8.43 -13.53
C VAL A 423 17.91 9.58 -13.31
N ALA A 424 17.76 10.69 -14.04
CA ALA A 424 18.62 11.86 -13.89
C ALA A 424 18.51 12.49 -12.49
N GLU A 425 17.35 12.42 -11.83
CA GLU A 425 17.21 12.89 -10.44
C GLU A 425 18.00 12.01 -9.48
N VAL A 426 17.97 10.68 -9.65
CA VAL A 426 18.79 9.75 -8.86
C VAL A 426 20.28 9.98 -9.08
N ASP A 427 20.69 10.23 -10.33
CA ASP A 427 22.09 10.46 -10.69
C ASP A 427 22.70 11.69 -10.00
N LYS A 428 21.88 12.69 -9.65
CA LYS A 428 22.35 13.84 -8.84
C LYS A 428 22.77 13.43 -7.44
N TYR A 429 22.09 12.45 -6.84
CA TYR A 429 22.39 11.93 -5.50
C TYR A 429 23.44 10.82 -5.53
N ALA A 430 23.47 10.02 -6.60
CA ALA A 430 24.38 8.90 -6.81
C ALA A 430 25.06 9.03 -8.19
N PRO A 431 26.08 9.88 -8.33
CA PRO A 431 26.73 10.14 -9.61
C PRO A 431 27.23 8.86 -10.30
N GLY A 432 26.91 8.71 -11.58
CA GLY A 432 27.22 7.53 -12.40
C GLY A 432 26.18 6.40 -12.30
N PHE A 433 25.09 6.60 -11.56
CA PHE A 433 24.01 5.61 -11.50
C PHE A 433 23.38 5.36 -12.88
N ALA A 434 23.15 6.41 -13.66
CA ALA A 434 22.56 6.29 -15.00
C ALA A 434 23.38 5.37 -15.91
N ASP A 435 24.72 5.44 -15.84
CA ASP A 435 25.63 4.59 -16.64
C ASP A 435 25.64 3.13 -16.17
N SER A 436 25.18 2.84 -14.96
CA SER A 436 25.08 1.47 -14.44
C SER A 436 23.88 0.70 -14.96
N ILE A 437 22.91 1.37 -15.59
CA ILE A 437 21.65 0.74 -16.05
C ILE A 437 21.91 -0.13 -17.27
N LEU A 438 21.62 -1.43 -17.13
CA LEU A 438 21.72 -2.41 -18.22
C LEU A 438 20.41 -2.54 -18.99
N GLN A 439 19.30 -2.60 -18.28
CA GLN A 439 17.95 -2.71 -18.85
C GLN A 439 16.98 -1.90 -18.00
N ARG A 440 15.94 -1.33 -18.62
CA ARG A 440 14.94 -0.50 -17.98
C ARG A 440 13.53 -0.86 -18.43
N HIS A 441 12.58 -0.75 -17.52
CA HIS A 441 11.16 -0.81 -17.77
C HIS A 441 10.46 0.31 -16.98
N THR A 442 9.73 1.17 -17.67
CA THR A 442 9.01 2.31 -17.11
C THR A 442 7.53 1.99 -17.02
N GLN A 443 6.95 2.15 -15.84
CA GLN A 443 5.51 1.99 -15.58
C GLN A 443 4.92 3.35 -15.20
N SER A 444 4.18 3.96 -16.10
CA SER A 444 3.41 5.19 -15.84
C SER A 444 2.15 4.90 -15.01
N PRO A 445 1.41 5.93 -14.53
CA PRO A 445 0.12 5.73 -13.88
C PRO A 445 -0.88 4.94 -14.75
N TRP A 446 -0.86 5.15 -16.05
CA TRP A 446 -1.67 4.40 -17.00
C TRP A 446 -1.29 2.91 -17.05
N ASP A 447 0.02 2.60 -17.08
CA ASP A 447 0.50 1.21 -17.08
C ASP A 447 0.11 0.48 -15.78
N LEU A 448 0.17 1.16 -14.63
CA LEU A 448 -0.25 0.61 -13.35
C LEU A 448 -1.73 0.22 -13.36
N GLU A 449 -2.58 1.00 -14.01
CA GLU A 449 -4.00 0.64 -14.19
C GLU A 449 -4.15 -0.55 -15.13
N GLN A 450 -3.52 -0.54 -16.30
CA GLN A 450 -3.67 -1.61 -17.29
C GLN A 450 -3.13 -2.96 -16.78
N GLU A 451 -1.93 -2.95 -16.20
CA GLU A 451 -1.27 -4.17 -15.73
C GLU A 451 -1.91 -4.71 -14.44
N LEU A 452 -2.21 -3.85 -13.49
CA LEU A 452 -2.56 -4.24 -12.12
C LEU A 452 -4.01 -3.95 -11.73
N GLY A 453 -4.78 -3.23 -12.56
CA GLY A 453 -6.15 -2.80 -12.24
C GLY A 453 -6.21 -1.73 -11.15
N LEU A 454 -5.14 -0.94 -11.02
CA LEU A 454 -5.07 0.17 -10.09
C LEU A 454 -5.71 1.40 -10.75
N VAL A 455 -7.03 1.49 -10.64
CA VAL A 455 -7.83 2.55 -11.30
C VAL A 455 -7.23 3.93 -11.02
N GLY A 456 -7.06 4.73 -12.08
CA GLY A 456 -6.43 6.04 -11.99
C GLY A 456 -4.94 6.01 -11.61
N GLY A 457 -4.26 4.86 -11.70
CA GLY A 457 -2.87 4.68 -11.27
C GLY A 457 -2.66 4.81 -9.76
N ASN A 458 -3.74 4.76 -8.96
CA ASN A 458 -3.64 4.93 -7.51
C ASN A 458 -3.33 3.60 -6.81
N VAL A 459 -2.11 3.45 -6.30
CA VAL A 459 -1.65 2.25 -5.59
C VAL A 459 -2.35 2.03 -4.23
N MET A 460 -3.02 3.06 -3.70
CA MET A 460 -3.86 2.97 -2.50
C MET A 460 -5.31 2.64 -2.85
N HIS A 461 -5.65 2.43 -4.13
CA HIS A 461 -6.96 2.27 -4.75
C HIS A 461 -7.77 3.56 -4.73
N VAL A 462 -8.11 4.07 -3.57
CA VAL A 462 -8.85 5.33 -3.39
C VAL A 462 -8.03 6.25 -2.50
N GLU A 463 -8.28 7.55 -2.58
CA GLU A 463 -7.52 8.55 -1.82
C GLU A 463 -7.44 8.21 -0.32
N MET A 464 -6.26 8.45 0.25
CA MET A 464 -6.00 8.31 1.69
C MET A 464 -6.21 9.64 2.44
N SER A 465 -7.15 10.42 1.96
CA SER A 465 -7.58 11.67 2.60
C SER A 465 -8.43 11.40 3.85
N LEU A 466 -8.41 12.33 4.80
CA LEU A 466 -9.02 12.15 6.12
C LEU A 466 -10.51 11.75 6.07
N HIS A 467 -11.28 12.32 5.11
CA HIS A 467 -12.70 12.03 4.94
C HIS A 467 -12.99 10.65 4.33
N GLN A 468 -11.95 9.94 3.84
CA GLN A 468 -12.04 8.65 3.16
C GLN A 468 -11.14 7.59 3.83
N MET A 469 -10.95 7.70 5.13
CA MET A 469 -10.20 6.75 5.96
C MET A 469 -11.09 6.11 7.02
N MET A 470 -10.63 5.01 7.61
CA MET A 470 -11.28 4.29 8.70
C MET A 470 -12.75 3.98 8.41
N MET A 471 -13.68 4.48 9.24
CA MET A 471 -15.13 4.24 9.12
C MET A 471 -15.80 4.93 7.91
N TRP A 472 -15.06 5.69 7.16
CA TRP A 472 -15.53 6.37 5.95
C TRP A 472 -14.95 5.78 4.66
N ARG A 473 -14.17 4.67 4.75
CA ARG A 473 -13.50 4.10 3.59
C ARG A 473 -14.26 2.92 2.98
N PRO A 474 -14.53 2.88 1.65
CA PRO A 474 -14.26 3.92 0.63
C PRO A 474 -15.27 5.07 0.68
N MET A 475 -16.43 4.84 1.28
CA MET A 475 -17.50 5.78 1.59
C MET A 475 -18.38 5.21 2.72
N PRO A 476 -19.15 6.03 3.45
CA PRO A 476 -19.87 5.56 4.66
C PRO A 476 -20.79 4.35 4.45
N ALA A 477 -21.51 4.28 3.31
CA ALA A 477 -22.45 3.20 3.07
C ALA A 477 -21.80 1.83 2.79
N LEU A 478 -20.51 1.80 2.45
CA LEU A 478 -19.75 0.59 2.13
C LEU A 478 -18.64 0.30 3.16
N ALA A 479 -18.46 1.17 4.16
CA ALA A 479 -17.35 1.11 5.10
C ALA A 479 -17.38 -0.12 6.03
N ASP A 480 -18.53 -0.72 6.23
CA ASP A 480 -18.70 -1.96 7.01
C ASP A 480 -18.31 -3.23 6.23
N MET A 481 -17.75 -3.06 5.02
CA MET A 481 -17.32 -4.14 4.13
C MET A 481 -18.48 -4.99 3.56
N THR A 482 -19.70 -4.50 3.59
CA THR A 482 -20.88 -5.12 2.97
C THR A 482 -21.46 -4.22 1.88
N VAL A 483 -22.30 -4.80 1.01
CA VAL A 483 -23.00 -4.04 -0.03
C VAL A 483 -24.50 -3.99 0.35
N PRO A 484 -25.06 -2.79 0.62
CA PRO A 484 -26.48 -2.65 0.92
C PRO A 484 -27.35 -3.25 -0.19
N GLY A 485 -28.31 -4.08 0.17
CA GLY A 485 -29.17 -4.79 -0.80
C GLY A 485 -28.57 -6.08 -1.40
N ALA A 486 -27.31 -6.40 -1.08
CA ALA A 486 -26.61 -7.58 -1.57
C ALA A 486 -26.19 -8.51 -0.40
N PRO A 487 -27.10 -9.34 0.14
CA PRO A 487 -26.78 -10.21 1.27
C PRO A 487 -25.71 -11.25 0.89
N SER A 488 -24.83 -11.57 1.85
CA SER A 488 -23.69 -12.48 1.68
C SER A 488 -22.70 -12.02 0.58
N PHE A 489 -22.63 -10.70 0.35
CA PHE A 489 -21.65 -10.07 -0.51
C PHE A 489 -20.74 -9.18 0.34
N PHE A 490 -19.45 -9.48 0.34
CA PHE A 490 -18.46 -8.78 1.16
C PHE A 490 -17.39 -8.12 0.29
N LEU A 491 -16.89 -6.99 0.76
CA LEU A 491 -15.85 -6.21 0.13
C LEU A 491 -14.51 -6.42 0.86
N THR A 492 -13.43 -6.50 0.09
CA THR A 492 -12.07 -6.50 0.61
C THR A 492 -11.13 -5.74 -0.35
N GLY A 493 -9.83 -5.77 -0.11
CA GLY A 493 -8.86 -5.07 -0.95
C GLY A 493 -8.41 -3.74 -0.33
N ALA A 494 -7.55 -3.03 -1.05
CA ALA A 494 -7.02 -1.74 -0.60
C ALA A 494 -8.06 -0.61 -0.68
N SER A 495 -9.17 -0.80 -1.41
CA SER A 495 -10.30 0.13 -1.39
C SER A 495 -10.99 0.18 -0.02
N MET A 496 -10.85 -0.86 0.79
CA MET A 496 -11.47 -0.97 2.11
C MET A 496 -10.48 -0.61 3.23
N HIS A 497 -11.01 -0.39 4.45
CA HIS A 497 -10.16 -0.21 5.63
C HIS A 497 -9.18 -1.39 5.82
N PRO A 498 -7.89 -1.15 6.13
CA PRO A 498 -7.27 0.15 6.46
C PRO A 498 -6.75 0.93 5.25
N GLY A 499 -6.85 0.43 4.04
CA GLY A 499 -6.29 1.01 2.83
C GLY A 499 -5.16 0.18 2.24
N GLY A 500 -4.27 0.84 1.48
CA GLY A 500 -3.08 0.22 0.91
C GLY A 500 -2.02 -0.15 1.93
N GLY A 501 -0.83 -0.58 1.48
CA GLY A 501 0.34 -0.85 2.33
C GLY A 501 0.58 -2.32 2.67
N ILE A 502 -0.08 -3.26 2.00
CA ILE A 502 0.08 -4.72 2.19
C ILE A 502 -0.14 -5.14 3.65
N SER A 503 -1.37 -4.99 4.14
CA SER A 503 -1.71 -5.35 5.53
C SER A 503 -2.38 -6.72 5.69
N GLY A 504 -3.13 -7.18 4.70
CA GLY A 504 -4.00 -8.37 4.80
C GLY A 504 -5.23 -8.17 5.71
N SER A 505 -5.31 -7.05 6.42
CA SER A 505 -6.33 -6.82 7.45
C SER A 505 -7.74 -6.74 6.90
N SER A 506 -7.94 -6.12 5.73
CA SER A 506 -9.27 -6.11 5.09
C SER A 506 -9.71 -7.51 4.69
N GLY A 507 -8.77 -8.35 4.24
CA GLY A 507 -9.03 -9.75 3.92
C GLY A 507 -9.49 -10.56 5.12
N ARG A 508 -8.73 -10.48 6.22
CA ARG A 508 -9.10 -11.12 7.49
C ARG A 508 -10.47 -10.65 8.01
N SER A 509 -10.73 -9.35 7.91
CA SER A 509 -12.01 -8.77 8.35
C SER A 509 -13.19 -9.27 7.52
N ALA A 510 -13.09 -9.27 6.18
CA ALA A 510 -14.13 -9.77 5.29
C ALA A 510 -14.43 -11.26 5.53
N ALA A 511 -13.39 -12.10 5.68
CA ALA A 511 -13.57 -13.52 5.98
C ALA A 511 -14.28 -13.74 7.32
N ARG A 512 -13.84 -13.05 8.39
CA ARG A 512 -14.48 -13.13 9.72
C ARG A 512 -15.94 -12.67 9.69
N LEU A 513 -16.23 -11.65 8.89
CA LEU A 513 -17.60 -11.18 8.69
C LEU A 513 -18.47 -12.24 7.99
N ALA A 514 -17.97 -12.88 6.93
CA ALA A 514 -18.69 -13.94 6.20
C ALA A 514 -18.93 -15.16 7.09
N ILE A 515 -17.92 -15.63 7.83
CA ILE A 515 -18.02 -16.74 8.78
C ILE A 515 -19.06 -16.44 9.87
N ALA A 516 -19.04 -15.23 10.44
CA ALA A 516 -19.98 -14.82 11.48
C ALA A 516 -21.43 -14.71 10.96
N GLU A 517 -21.64 -14.28 9.73
CA GLU A 517 -22.95 -14.24 9.09
C GLU A 517 -23.52 -15.64 8.91
N ARG A 518 -22.72 -16.58 8.37
CA ARG A 518 -23.12 -17.98 8.17
C ARG A 518 -23.45 -18.69 9.49
N ALA A 519 -22.73 -18.38 10.56
CA ALA A 519 -22.98 -18.93 11.89
C ALA A 519 -24.25 -18.39 12.57
N GLY A 520 -24.98 -17.49 11.92
CA GLY A 520 -26.25 -16.95 12.43
C GLY A 520 -26.10 -16.02 13.64
N ASN A 521 -24.94 -15.35 13.80
CA ASN A 521 -24.63 -14.50 14.95
C ASN A 521 -25.55 -13.25 14.99
N PRO A 522 -26.44 -13.09 16.01
CA PRO A 522 -27.48 -12.05 16.03
C PRO A 522 -26.95 -10.61 16.16
N LEU A 523 -25.68 -10.42 16.56
CA LEU A 523 -25.08 -9.09 16.73
C LEU A 523 -24.95 -8.29 15.41
N LYS A 524 -24.99 -8.95 14.26
CA LYS A 524 -24.98 -8.29 12.94
C LYS A 524 -26.36 -7.86 12.44
N ARG A 525 -27.43 -8.56 12.82
CA ARG A 525 -28.80 -8.12 12.49
C ARG A 525 -29.14 -6.76 13.11
N VAL A 526 -28.45 -6.37 14.19
CA VAL A 526 -28.68 -5.09 14.87
C VAL A 526 -27.88 -3.96 14.21
N ALA A 527 -26.64 -4.20 13.75
CA ALA A 527 -25.80 -3.17 13.11
C ALA A 527 -26.37 -2.75 11.74
N SER A 528 -26.83 -3.70 10.92
CA SER A 528 -27.45 -3.41 9.62
C SER A 528 -28.81 -2.68 9.75
N ARG A 529 -29.56 -2.90 10.84
CA ARG A 529 -30.84 -2.20 11.10
C ARG A 529 -30.65 -0.77 11.60
N LEU A 530 -29.58 -0.48 12.32
CA LEU A 530 -29.25 0.87 12.80
C LEU A 530 -28.73 1.78 11.68
N GLY A 531 -28.01 1.21 10.69
CA GLY A 531 -27.59 1.94 9.49
C GLY A 531 -28.76 2.29 8.55
N ALA A 532 -29.79 1.45 8.48
CA ALA A 532 -30.97 1.67 7.64
C ALA A 532 -32.02 2.62 8.24
N ALA A 533 -31.86 3.01 9.52
CA ALA A 533 -32.85 3.82 10.25
C ALA A 533 -32.58 5.33 10.23
N LEU A 534 -31.58 5.81 9.47
CA LEU A 534 -31.41 7.25 9.27
C LEU A 534 -32.26 7.66 8.03
N PRO A 535 -33.37 8.40 8.21
CA PRO A 535 -34.18 8.86 7.09
C PRO A 535 -33.35 9.84 6.26
N GLY A 536 -33.26 9.55 4.95
CA GLY A 536 -32.68 10.47 3.98
C GLY A 536 -33.39 11.83 4.09
N ARG A 537 -32.64 12.85 4.48
CA ARG A 537 -33.09 14.23 4.26
C ARG A 537 -32.93 14.53 2.78
N ARG A 538 -34.04 14.93 2.19
CA ARG A 538 -34.20 15.45 0.83
C ARG A 538 -33.26 16.60 0.53
#